data_ce4d1a90561e1e64cd1a81c171074640
#
_entry.id   ce4d1a90561e1e64cd1a81c171074640
#
_cell.length_a   1.000
_cell.length_b   1.000
_cell.length_c   1.000
_cell.angle_alpha   90.00
_cell.angle_beta   90.00
_cell.angle_gamma   90.00
#
_symmetry.space_group_name_H-M   'P 1'
#
loop_
_entity.id
_entity.type
_entity.pdbx_description
1 polymer ?
#
loop_
_entity_poly.entity_id
_entity_poly.type
_entity_poly.pdbx_seq_one_letter_code
_entity_poly.pdbx_strand_id
1 'polypeptide(L)'
;MPRRVSPIETIRAQIDELFVSGKELGTVLEEVGRLTVRLMMQTAIEAEVDAFLGRERYERKSEDDPPGYRNGHQSPVAVKTTMGPVALSRPKLRDTDERFCSQLFGTGVTRTSALEALVISAWVRGLSDRDIEAALAEVLGPEAALSRSTVSRICSQLKDEFARFIENDLFKLRLDYLYLDGSNFKMHEHARPEPVLVAWGIDTNGHPHLVAMEAATSESTDAWGDFLSGLSSRGLRAPLLVISDGAPGLIAAIEVQFPKSLRQRCVIHRLRNAAAKVSTGDLDSFKSDWWSVFDHIEEPPGDKAVAECLRRLDGFRANWEKAYPAAVACLVEDFASLSVHLRFPCPWP
;
A
#
# COMPACT_ATOMS: atom_id res chain seq x y z
N MET A 1 -29.06 41.68 15.70
CA MET A 1 -29.04 40.29 16.22
C MET A 1 -27.64 39.97 16.70
N PRO A 2 -27.43 39.35 17.86
CA PRO A 2 -26.10 39.00 18.29
C PRO A 2 -25.45 38.04 17.27
N ARG A 3 -24.18 38.29 16.98
CA ARG A 3 -23.39 37.47 16.06
C ARG A 3 -23.31 36.01 16.58
N ARG A 4 -23.82 35.04 15.82
CA ARG A 4 -23.69 33.62 16.20
C ARG A 4 -22.25 33.20 16.13
N VAL A 5 -21.69 32.75 17.25
CA VAL A 5 -20.33 32.22 17.34
C VAL A 5 -20.21 31.00 16.41
N SER A 6 -19.14 30.92 15.64
CA SER A 6 -18.92 29.80 14.74
C SER A 6 -18.43 28.55 15.50
N PRO A 7 -18.63 27.33 14.98
CA PRO A 7 -18.04 26.13 15.58
C PRO A 7 -16.52 26.25 15.75
N ILE A 8 -15.81 26.85 14.80
CA ILE A 8 -14.36 27.09 14.85
C ILE A 8 -13.99 28.01 16.01
N GLU A 9 -14.70 29.14 16.17
CA GLU A 9 -14.47 30.08 17.27
C GLU A 9 -14.74 29.42 18.63
N THR A 10 -15.76 28.58 18.72
CA THR A 10 -16.08 27.83 19.94
C THR A 10 -14.97 26.84 20.29
N ILE A 11 -14.41 26.11 19.30
CA ILE A 11 -13.34 25.14 19.56
C ILE A 11 -12.06 25.85 19.97
N ARG A 12 -11.72 26.99 19.34
CA ARG A 12 -10.54 27.80 19.75
C ARG A 12 -10.65 28.28 21.18
N ALA A 13 -11.81 28.81 21.57
CA ALA A 13 -12.06 29.23 22.94
C ALA A 13 -11.89 28.06 23.95
N GLN A 14 -12.36 26.84 23.59
CA GLN A 14 -12.16 25.66 24.42
C GLN A 14 -10.68 25.28 24.56
N ILE A 15 -9.87 25.43 23.51
CA ILE A 15 -8.42 25.20 23.59
C ILE A 15 -7.76 26.22 24.50
N ASP A 16 -8.10 27.50 24.37
CA ASP A 16 -7.53 28.58 25.18
C ASP A 16 -7.88 28.40 26.68
N GLU A 17 -9.10 27.95 26.98
CA GLU A 17 -9.57 27.66 28.33
C GLU A 17 -8.78 26.50 28.98
N LEU A 18 -8.37 25.49 28.24
CA LEU A 18 -7.58 24.38 28.76
C LEU A 18 -6.21 24.82 29.31
N PHE A 19 -5.56 25.77 28.68
CA PHE A 19 -4.24 26.27 29.12
C PHE A 19 -4.29 27.04 30.44
N VAL A 20 -5.46 27.55 30.82
CA VAL A 20 -5.65 28.26 32.09
C VAL A 20 -6.41 27.43 33.13
N SER A 21 -6.77 26.18 32.80
CA SER A 21 -7.66 25.33 33.64
C SER A 21 -7.02 24.78 34.92
N GLY A 22 -5.70 24.84 35.05
CA GLY A 22 -4.98 24.24 36.19
C GLY A 22 -4.99 22.70 36.26
N LYS A 23 -5.43 22.02 35.19
CA LYS A 23 -5.41 20.57 35.06
C LYS A 23 -3.98 20.05 34.94
N GLU A 24 -3.78 18.75 35.20
CA GLU A 24 -2.51 18.06 34.97
C GLU A 24 -2.08 18.12 33.50
N LEU A 25 -0.78 18.32 33.25
CA LEU A 25 -0.21 18.52 31.93
C LEU A 25 -0.58 17.40 30.95
N GLY A 26 -0.53 16.14 31.36
CA GLY A 26 -0.88 14.97 30.56
C GLY A 26 -2.33 15.07 30.04
N THR A 27 -3.26 15.35 30.93
CA THR A 27 -4.68 15.53 30.60
C THR A 27 -4.91 16.72 29.65
N VAL A 28 -4.21 17.85 29.89
CA VAL A 28 -4.30 19.03 29.01
C VAL A 28 -3.83 18.71 27.62
N LEU A 29 -2.70 18.00 27.47
CA LEU A 29 -2.14 17.63 26.15
C LEU A 29 -3.08 16.71 25.36
N GLU A 30 -3.70 15.73 26.02
CA GLU A 30 -4.68 14.83 25.37
C GLU A 30 -5.93 15.59 24.92
N GLU A 31 -6.50 16.46 25.78
CA GLU A 31 -7.67 17.27 25.43
C GLU A 31 -7.36 18.29 24.31
N VAL A 32 -6.20 18.94 24.36
CA VAL A 32 -5.72 19.86 23.30
C VAL A 32 -5.55 19.09 21.98
N GLY A 33 -4.92 17.90 22.02
CA GLY A 33 -4.77 17.06 20.83
C GLY A 33 -6.11 16.73 20.17
N ARG A 34 -7.12 16.31 20.96
CA ARG A 34 -8.47 16.01 20.49
C ARG A 34 -9.18 17.25 19.94
N LEU A 35 -9.10 18.39 20.61
CA LEU A 35 -9.71 19.63 20.15
C LEU A 35 -9.01 20.17 18.89
N THR A 36 -7.69 19.97 18.76
CA THR A 36 -6.96 20.36 17.55
C THR A 36 -7.41 19.52 16.35
N VAL A 37 -7.56 18.21 16.49
CA VAL A 37 -8.14 17.35 15.43
C VAL A 37 -9.53 17.83 15.06
N ARG A 38 -10.39 18.12 16.06
CA ARG A 38 -11.72 18.67 15.82
C ARG A 38 -11.68 19.99 15.07
N LEU A 39 -10.76 20.90 15.45
CA LEU A 39 -10.57 22.20 14.80
C LEU A 39 -10.17 22.02 13.33
N MET A 40 -9.20 21.16 13.04
CA MET A 40 -8.74 20.89 11.68
C MET A 40 -9.87 20.32 10.81
N MET A 41 -10.63 19.34 11.32
CA MET A 41 -11.76 18.74 10.61
C MET A 41 -12.86 19.75 10.35
N GLN A 42 -13.20 20.59 11.35
CA GLN A 42 -14.23 21.62 11.18
C GLN A 42 -13.79 22.70 10.19
N THR A 43 -12.52 23.11 10.23
CA THR A 43 -11.95 24.09 9.28
C THR A 43 -11.96 23.53 7.85
N ALA A 44 -11.62 22.28 7.66
CA ALA A 44 -11.63 21.64 6.36
C ALA A 44 -13.06 21.60 5.74
N ILE A 45 -14.08 21.26 6.53
CA ILE A 45 -15.48 21.28 6.04
C ILE A 45 -15.93 22.71 5.69
N GLU A 46 -15.56 23.70 6.49
CA GLU A 46 -15.92 25.09 6.19
C GLU A 46 -15.23 25.57 4.90
N ALA A 47 -13.97 25.21 4.69
CA ALA A 47 -13.24 25.51 3.46
C ALA A 47 -13.88 24.87 2.21
N GLU A 48 -14.38 23.63 2.32
CA GLU A 48 -15.14 22.98 1.23
C GLU A 48 -16.42 23.77 0.93
N VAL A 49 -17.10 24.33 1.94
CA VAL A 49 -18.30 25.17 1.75
C VAL A 49 -17.93 26.52 1.12
N ASP A 50 -16.80 27.11 1.53
CA ASP A 50 -16.31 28.35 0.92
C ASP A 50 -16.02 28.14 -0.58
N ALA A 51 -15.34 27.04 -0.92
CA ALA A 51 -15.08 26.66 -2.31
C ALA A 51 -16.38 26.36 -3.10
N PHE A 52 -17.35 25.66 -2.48
CA PHE A 52 -18.63 25.33 -3.11
C PHE A 52 -19.49 26.56 -3.40
N LEU A 53 -19.46 27.58 -2.54
CA LEU A 53 -20.23 28.81 -2.68
C LEU A 53 -19.46 29.92 -3.42
N GLY A 54 -18.16 29.70 -3.74
CA GLY A 54 -17.31 30.71 -4.36
C GLY A 54 -16.96 31.90 -3.48
N ARG A 55 -17.29 31.89 -2.18
CA ARG A 55 -17.09 33.01 -1.25
C ARG A 55 -16.90 32.56 0.19
N GLU A 56 -16.15 33.38 0.91
CA GLU A 56 -15.90 33.18 2.33
C GLU A 56 -17.14 33.46 3.21
N ARG A 57 -17.04 33.12 4.47
CA ARG A 57 -18.08 33.42 5.45
C ARG A 57 -18.17 34.93 5.71
N TYR A 58 -19.37 35.51 5.67
CA TYR A 58 -19.68 36.93 5.78
C TYR A 58 -19.36 37.79 4.56
N GLU A 59 -18.79 37.22 3.52
CA GLU A 59 -18.63 37.87 2.23
C GLU A 59 -20.01 38.02 1.56
N ARG A 60 -20.24 39.18 0.90
CA ARG A 60 -21.48 39.44 0.18
C ARG A 60 -21.44 38.68 -1.15
N LYS A 61 -22.58 38.06 -1.48
CA LYS A 61 -22.74 37.38 -2.77
C LYS A 61 -22.59 38.37 -3.92
N SER A 62 -21.72 38.09 -4.88
CA SER A 62 -21.60 38.76 -6.17
C SER A 62 -22.51 38.11 -7.22
N GLU A 63 -22.66 38.75 -8.39
CA GLU A 63 -23.45 38.19 -9.50
C GLU A 63 -22.82 36.93 -10.09
N ASP A 64 -21.51 36.81 -10.03
CA ASP A 64 -20.74 35.67 -10.58
C ASP A 64 -20.64 34.49 -9.62
N ASP A 65 -21.04 34.65 -8.34
CA ASP A 65 -20.97 33.59 -7.35
C ASP A 65 -22.01 32.49 -7.59
N PRO A 66 -21.67 31.21 -7.34
CA PRO A 66 -22.63 30.11 -7.35
C PRO A 66 -23.86 30.39 -6.48
N PRO A 67 -25.03 29.86 -6.86
CA PRO A 67 -26.24 30.00 -6.06
C PRO A 67 -26.10 29.31 -4.71
N GLY A 68 -26.79 29.86 -3.71
CA GLY A 68 -26.85 29.26 -2.38
C GLY A 68 -26.43 30.17 -1.25
N TYR A 69 -26.83 29.79 -0.04
CA TYR A 69 -26.54 30.52 1.19
C TYR A 69 -26.26 29.56 2.34
N ARG A 70 -25.41 29.98 3.27
CA ARG A 70 -25.18 29.26 4.53
C ARG A 70 -26.47 29.37 5.41
N ASN A 71 -26.90 28.23 5.92
CA ASN A 71 -28.12 28.15 6.77
C ASN A 71 -27.79 27.51 8.14
N GLY A 72 -26.69 27.93 8.76
CA GLY A 72 -26.23 27.40 10.03
C GLY A 72 -25.60 26.02 9.91
N HIS A 73 -25.67 25.24 10.99
CA HIS A 73 -25.08 23.91 11.09
C HIS A 73 -26.09 22.85 11.54
N GLN A 74 -25.84 21.63 11.24
CA GLN A 74 -26.55 20.49 11.83
C GLN A 74 -26.10 20.31 13.28
N SER A 75 -26.93 19.59 14.06
CA SER A 75 -26.49 19.13 15.38
C SER A 75 -25.15 18.39 15.28
N PRO A 76 -24.23 18.60 16.23
CA PRO A 76 -22.94 17.92 16.22
C PRO A 76 -23.11 16.42 16.17
N VAL A 77 -22.33 15.76 15.32
CA VAL A 77 -22.25 14.30 15.21
C VAL A 77 -20.87 13.86 15.65
N ALA A 78 -20.80 12.85 16.51
CA ALA A 78 -19.53 12.28 16.94
C ALA A 78 -18.88 11.51 15.78
N VAL A 79 -17.65 11.90 15.43
CA VAL A 79 -16.78 11.17 14.52
C VAL A 79 -15.66 10.54 15.34
N LYS A 80 -15.53 9.22 15.27
CA LYS A 80 -14.51 8.46 15.97
C LYS A 80 -13.17 8.60 15.24
N THR A 81 -12.15 8.98 15.98
CA THR A 81 -10.78 9.18 15.48
C THR A 81 -9.79 8.40 16.32
N THR A 82 -8.54 8.32 15.89
CA THR A 82 -7.44 7.74 16.68
C THR A 82 -7.08 8.57 17.93
N MET A 83 -7.63 9.80 18.05
CA MET A 83 -7.48 10.65 19.23
C MET A 83 -8.76 10.69 20.09
N GLY A 84 -9.67 9.74 19.86
CA GLY A 84 -10.98 9.71 20.52
C GLY A 84 -12.11 10.33 19.68
N PRO A 85 -13.34 10.39 20.22
CA PRO A 85 -14.49 10.96 19.49
C PRO A 85 -14.39 12.48 19.44
N VAL A 86 -14.65 13.05 18.25
CA VAL A 86 -14.75 14.50 18.04
C VAL A 86 -16.14 14.87 17.55
N ALA A 87 -16.73 15.91 18.11
CA ALA A 87 -18.04 16.41 17.72
C ALA A 87 -17.90 17.36 16.52
N LEU A 88 -18.43 16.97 15.36
CA LEU A 88 -18.33 17.72 14.12
C LEU A 88 -19.70 18.30 13.74
N SER A 89 -19.75 19.63 13.49
CA SER A 89 -20.96 20.34 13.11
C SER A 89 -20.98 20.57 11.61
N ARG A 90 -21.79 19.79 10.87
CA ARG A 90 -21.86 19.89 9.40
C ARG A 90 -22.64 21.15 8.98
N PRO A 91 -22.10 21.97 8.07
CA PRO A 91 -22.81 23.13 7.55
C PRO A 91 -24.12 22.75 6.84
N LYS A 92 -25.14 23.58 6.97
CA LYS A 92 -26.38 23.53 6.17
C LYS A 92 -26.33 24.62 5.13
N LEU A 93 -26.64 24.25 3.90
CA LEU A 93 -26.84 25.21 2.80
C LEU A 93 -28.29 25.21 2.37
N ARG A 94 -28.74 26.31 1.74
CA ARG A 94 -30.04 26.46 1.12
C ARG A 94 -29.93 27.19 -0.21
N ASP A 95 -30.91 27.03 -1.04
CA ASP A 95 -31.03 27.68 -2.35
C ASP A 95 -29.82 27.41 -3.24
N THR A 96 -29.28 26.17 -3.19
CA THR A 96 -28.20 25.67 -4.03
C THR A 96 -28.77 24.82 -5.15
N ASP A 97 -28.15 24.85 -6.34
CA ASP A 97 -28.54 23.99 -7.48
C ASP A 97 -28.27 22.54 -7.20
N GLU A 98 -27.15 22.24 -6.54
CA GLU A 98 -26.76 20.90 -6.15
C GLU A 98 -26.69 20.75 -4.62
N ARG A 99 -26.88 19.53 -4.16
CA ARG A 99 -26.73 19.21 -2.73
C ARG A 99 -25.24 19.18 -2.37
N PHE A 100 -24.83 20.05 -1.43
CA PHE A 100 -23.48 19.98 -0.88
C PHE A 100 -23.23 18.65 -0.19
N CYS A 101 -22.17 17.97 -0.57
CA CYS A 101 -21.61 16.78 0.07
C CYS A 101 -20.13 16.99 0.27
N SER A 102 -19.65 16.93 1.51
CA SER A 102 -18.23 17.05 1.80
C SER A 102 -17.47 15.91 1.11
N GLN A 103 -16.42 16.23 0.38
CA GLN A 103 -15.54 15.25 -0.25
C GLN A 103 -14.66 14.52 0.78
N LEU A 104 -14.23 15.24 1.83
CA LEU A 104 -13.40 14.70 2.90
C LEU A 104 -14.16 13.77 3.85
N PHE A 105 -15.43 14.10 4.15
CA PHE A 105 -16.18 13.41 5.21
C PHE A 105 -17.47 12.75 4.71
N GLY A 106 -17.80 12.84 3.44
CA GLY A 106 -18.97 12.20 2.84
C GLY A 106 -20.28 12.41 3.61
N THR A 107 -21.33 11.71 3.22
CA THR A 107 -22.58 11.62 4.01
C THR A 107 -22.51 10.38 4.91
N GLY A 108 -22.67 10.58 6.25
CA GLY A 108 -22.77 9.46 7.18
C GLY A 108 -21.44 8.90 7.70
N VAL A 109 -20.29 9.51 7.38
CA VAL A 109 -19.01 9.13 7.98
C VAL A 109 -19.03 9.40 9.48
N THR A 110 -18.85 8.35 10.26
CA THR A 110 -18.83 8.38 11.74
C THR A 110 -17.48 7.97 12.33
N ARG A 111 -16.49 7.69 11.48
CA ARG A 111 -15.14 7.30 11.86
C ARG A 111 -14.14 7.68 10.78
N THR A 112 -12.86 7.82 11.15
CA THR A 112 -11.78 8.15 10.21
C THR A 112 -11.20 6.90 9.56
N SER A 113 -10.66 7.03 8.34
CA SER A 113 -9.94 5.96 7.65
C SER A 113 -8.72 5.47 8.44
N ALA A 114 -8.05 6.34 9.21
CA ALA A 114 -6.96 5.96 10.09
C ALA A 114 -7.39 4.98 11.20
N LEU A 115 -8.59 5.16 11.76
CA LEU A 115 -9.14 4.24 12.75
C LEU A 115 -9.54 2.90 12.10
N GLU A 116 -10.08 2.91 10.88
CA GLU A 116 -10.35 1.69 10.12
C GLU A 116 -9.06 0.93 9.79
N ALA A 117 -8.01 1.63 9.35
CA ALA A 117 -6.71 1.04 9.08
C ALA A 117 -6.09 0.40 10.33
N LEU A 118 -6.28 1.00 11.52
CA LEU A 118 -5.86 0.42 12.79
C LEU A 118 -6.59 -0.91 13.07
N VAL A 119 -7.92 -0.95 12.87
CA VAL A 119 -8.72 -2.18 13.02
C VAL A 119 -8.23 -3.26 12.05
N ILE A 120 -8.06 -2.93 10.78
CA ILE A 120 -7.57 -3.86 9.75
C ILE A 120 -6.19 -4.39 10.12
N SER A 121 -5.28 -3.50 10.55
CA SER A 121 -3.93 -3.89 10.97
C SER A 121 -3.92 -4.83 12.17
N ALA A 122 -4.77 -4.60 13.16
CA ALA A 122 -4.91 -5.47 14.32
C ALA A 122 -5.50 -6.84 13.93
N TRP A 123 -6.50 -6.84 13.07
CA TRP A 123 -7.14 -8.07 12.58
C TRP A 123 -6.19 -8.93 11.74
N VAL A 124 -5.43 -8.33 10.82
CA VAL A 124 -4.43 -9.03 10.01
C VAL A 124 -3.32 -9.64 10.87
N ARG A 125 -3.02 -9.05 12.03
CA ARG A 125 -2.08 -9.60 13.03
C ARG A 125 -2.67 -10.71 13.90
N GLY A 126 -3.91 -11.12 13.66
CA GLY A 126 -4.56 -12.24 14.31
C GLY A 126 -5.40 -11.90 15.54
N LEU A 127 -5.64 -10.61 15.85
CA LEU A 127 -6.57 -10.26 16.92
C LEU A 127 -8.00 -10.59 16.50
N SER A 128 -8.78 -11.16 17.43
CA SER A 128 -10.20 -11.37 17.20
C SER A 128 -10.98 -10.04 17.23
N ASP A 129 -12.17 -10.01 16.63
CA ASP A 129 -13.05 -8.82 16.65
C ASP A 129 -13.32 -8.33 18.07
N ARG A 130 -13.35 -9.24 19.07
CA ARG A 130 -13.55 -8.94 20.48
C ARG A 130 -12.31 -8.31 21.13
N ASP A 131 -11.14 -8.83 20.79
CA ASP A 131 -9.87 -8.31 21.32
C ASP A 131 -9.59 -6.92 20.74
N ILE A 132 -9.93 -6.69 19.49
CA ILE A 132 -9.83 -5.36 18.84
C ILE A 132 -10.77 -4.36 19.53
N GLU A 133 -12.03 -4.73 19.80
CA GLU A 133 -12.98 -3.88 20.54
C GLU A 133 -12.42 -3.52 21.91
N ALA A 134 -11.93 -4.53 22.66
CA ALA A 134 -11.36 -4.34 23.99
C ALA A 134 -10.12 -3.44 23.98
N ALA A 135 -9.17 -3.67 23.07
CA ALA A 135 -7.97 -2.87 22.93
C ALA A 135 -8.29 -1.41 22.57
N LEU A 136 -9.25 -1.18 21.67
CA LEU A 136 -9.68 0.18 21.33
C LEU A 136 -10.37 0.87 22.51
N ALA A 137 -11.16 0.15 23.30
CA ALA A 137 -11.80 0.72 24.49
C ALA A 137 -10.78 1.10 25.57
N GLU A 138 -9.74 0.29 25.74
CA GLU A 138 -8.64 0.55 26.70
C GLU A 138 -7.81 1.77 26.30
N VAL A 139 -7.43 1.87 24.99
CA VAL A 139 -6.50 2.91 24.52
C VAL A 139 -7.22 4.23 24.21
N LEU A 140 -8.41 4.20 23.61
CA LEU A 140 -9.12 5.38 23.14
C LEU A 140 -10.29 5.81 24.04
N GLY A 141 -10.60 5.01 25.06
CA GLY A 141 -11.75 5.17 25.92
C GLY A 141 -13.03 4.52 25.33
N PRO A 142 -14.02 4.18 26.17
CA PRO A 142 -15.21 3.42 25.79
C PRO A 142 -16.09 4.16 24.77
N GLU A 143 -16.10 5.49 24.78
CA GLU A 143 -16.89 6.30 23.82
C GLU A 143 -16.28 6.30 22.41
N ALA A 144 -14.95 6.17 22.30
CA ALA A 144 -14.23 6.09 21.03
C ALA A 144 -14.19 4.68 20.47
N ALA A 145 -14.31 3.65 21.31
CA ALA A 145 -14.26 2.26 20.90
C ALA A 145 -15.30 1.96 19.81
N LEU A 146 -14.87 1.18 18.84
CA LEU A 146 -15.78 0.62 17.85
C LEU A 146 -16.43 -0.63 18.42
N SER A 147 -17.74 -0.76 18.28
CA SER A 147 -18.44 -1.97 18.69
C SER A 147 -17.95 -3.18 17.87
N ARG A 148 -17.98 -4.37 18.46
CA ARG A 148 -17.65 -5.65 17.82
C ARG A 148 -18.32 -5.80 16.43
N SER A 149 -19.60 -5.43 16.33
CA SER A 149 -20.33 -5.49 15.05
C SER A 149 -19.76 -4.52 14.00
N THR A 150 -19.22 -3.38 14.42
CA THR A 150 -18.55 -2.45 13.52
C THR A 150 -17.18 -2.98 13.10
N VAL A 151 -16.40 -3.54 14.03
CA VAL A 151 -15.12 -4.20 13.74
C VAL A 151 -15.35 -5.34 12.74
N SER A 152 -16.30 -6.23 13.02
CA SER A 152 -16.64 -7.35 12.13
C SER A 152 -17.04 -6.90 10.73
N ARG A 153 -17.80 -5.80 10.61
CA ARG A 153 -18.18 -5.24 9.30
C ARG A 153 -16.98 -4.68 8.53
N ILE A 154 -16.04 -4.00 9.20
CA ILE A 154 -14.81 -3.52 8.57
C ILE A 154 -13.99 -4.69 8.05
N CYS A 155 -13.82 -5.75 8.85
CA CYS A 155 -13.10 -6.95 8.45
C CYS A 155 -13.79 -7.70 7.30
N SER A 156 -15.12 -7.75 7.30
CA SER A 156 -15.89 -8.35 6.20
C SER A 156 -15.77 -7.57 4.91
N GLN A 157 -15.76 -6.23 4.95
CA GLN A 157 -15.53 -5.40 3.77
C GLN A 157 -14.16 -5.70 3.13
N LEU A 158 -13.11 -5.89 3.92
CA LEU A 158 -11.79 -6.28 3.41
C LEU A 158 -11.83 -7.66 2.72
N LYS A 159 -12.56 -8.63 3.30
CA LYS A 159 -12.76 -9.95 2.67
C LYS A 159 -13.49 -9.83 1.33
N ASP A 160 -14.52 -9.01 1.26
CA ASP A 160 -15.29 -8.78 0.03
C ASP A 160 -14.46 -8.05 -1.04
N GLU A 161 -13.58 -7.14 -0.63
CA GLU A 161 -12.62 -6.48 -1.53
C GLU A 161 -11.59 -7.47 -2.06
N PHE A 162 -11.07 -8.34 -1.21
CA PHE A 162 -10.16 -9.40 -1.62
C PHE A 162 -10.85 -10.40 -2.57
N ALA A 163 -12.08 -10.83 -2.28
CA ALA A 163 -12.84 -11.71 -3.17
C ALA A 163 -13.02 -11.08 -4.57
N ARG A 164 -13.36 -9.79 -4.63
CA ARG A 164 -13.44 -9.06 -5.91
C ARG A 164 -12.09 -8.94 -6.61
N PHE A 165 -11.01 -8.76 -5.86
CA PHE A 165 -9.67 -8.69 -6.41
C PHE A 165 -9.24 -10.01 -7.07
N ILE A 166 -9.49 -11.16 -6.45
CA ILE A 166 -9.11 -12.46 -7.01
C ILE A 166 -9.93 -12.85 -8.24
N GLU A 167 -11.13 -12.27 -8.43
CA GLU A 167 -12.01 -12.51 -9.58
C GLU A 167 -11.87 -11.42 -10.66
N ASN A 168 -11.04 -10.40 -10.45
CA ASN A 168 -10.93 -9.25 -11.34
C ASN A 168 -10.52 -9.66 -12.77
N ASP A 169 -11.15 -9.05 -13.77
CA ASP A 169 -10.81 -9.23 -15.18
C ASP A 169 -9.46 -8.58 -15.51
N LEU A 170 -8.54 -9.36 -16.06
CA LEU A 170 -7.19 -8.95 -16.46
C LEU A 170 -7.06 -8.69 -17.97
N PHE A 171 -8.14 -8.79 -18.72
CA PHE A 171 -8.10 -8.66 -20.19
C PHE A 171 -7.52 -7.31 -20.68
N LYS A 172 -7.75 -6.24 -19.93
CA LYS A 172 -7.23 -4.89 -20.27
C LYS A 172 -5.80 -4.67 -19.81
N LEU A 173 -5.30 -5.46 -18.89
CA LEU A 173 -3.95 -5.33 -18.35
C LEU A 173 -2.92 -5.84 -19.38
N ARG A 174 -1.95 -5.01 -19.70
CA ARG A 174 -0.82 -5.34 -20.59
C ARG A 174 0.45 -5.19 -19.80
N LEU A 175 1.12 -6.30 -19.56
CA LEU A 175 2.35 -6.34 -18.77
C LEU A 175 3.57 -6.51 -19.68
N ASP A 176 4.57 -5.67 -19.46
CA ASP A 176 5.91 -5.92 -19.97
C ASP A 176 6.64 -6.91 -19.05
N TYR A 177 6.50 -6.74 -17.72
CA TYR A 177 7.18 -7.58 -16.74
C TYR A 177 6.18 -8.22 -15.78
N LEU A 178 6.39 -9.52 -15.50
CA LEU A 178 5.65 -10.27 -14.49
C LEU A 178 6.64 -10.93 -13.53
N TYR A 179 6.59 -10.54 -12.26
CA TYR A 179 7.35 -11.12 -11.17
C TYR A 179 6.51 -12.16 -10.46
N LEU A 180 7.08 -13.36 -10.29
CA LEU A 180 6.46 -14.48 -9.59
C LEU A 180 7.33 -14.86 -8.40
N ASP A 181 6.73 -14.90 -7.22
CA ASP A 181 7.41 -15.25 -5.98
C ASP A 181 6.49 -16.03 -5.05
N GLY A 182 7.04 -16.99 -4.33
CA GLY A 182 6.38 -17.73 -3.26
C GLY A 182 6.98 -17.31 -1.92
N SER A 183 6.12 -16.89 -1.00
CA SER A 183 6.54 -16.51 0.34
C SER A 183 5.83 -17.35 1.39
N ASN A 184 6.59 -17.97 2.29
CA ASN A 184 6.06 -18.86 3.31
C ASN A 184 5.62 -18.10 4.56
N PHE A 185 4.34 -18.21 4.92
CA PHE A 185 3.74 -17.59 6.09
C PHE A 185 3.27 -18.63 7.11
N LYS A 186 3.55 -18.39 8.38
CA LYS A 186 3.00 -19.19 9.48
C LYS A 186 1.59 -18.70 9.79
N MET A 187 0.59 -19.26 9.13
CA MET A 187 -0.81 -18.87 9.27
C MET A 187 -1.47 -19.45 10.53
N HIS A 188 -0.98 -20.59 11.02
CA HIS A 188 -1.51 -21.27 12.19
C HIS A 188 -0.39 -21.60 13.19
N GLU A 189 -0.66 -21.49 14.49
CA GLU A 189 0.35 -21.58 15.56
C GLU A 189 1.14 -22.89 15.54
N HIS A 190 0.48 -24.01 15.24
CA HIS A 190 1.06 -25.36 15.24
C HIS A 190 1.26 -25.96 13.82
N ALA A 191 0.91 -25.22 12.77
CA ALA A 191 1.09 -25.65 11.40
C ALA A 191 2.50 -25.32 10.86
N ARG A 192 2.89 -26.00 9.79
CA ARG A 192 4.04 -25.59 8.99
C ARG A 192 3.71 -24.28 8.27
N PRO A 193 4.70 -23.44 7.98
CA PRO A 193 4.46 -22.29 7.12
C PRO A 193 3.84 -22.71 5.79
N GLU A 194 2.82 -21.99 5.36
CA GLU A 194 2.12 -22.20 4.11
C GLU A 194 2.58 -21.17 3.08
N PRO A 195 2.84 -21.57 1.82
CA PRO A 195 3.25 -20.62 0.80
C PRO A 195 2.08 -19.78 0.32
N VAL A 196 2.35 -18.49 0.11
CA VAL A 196 1.47 -17.59 -0.63
C VAL A 196 2.16 -17.28 -1.95
N LEU A 197 1.52 -17.68 -3.04
CA LEU A 197 1.98 -17.40 -4.39
C LEU A 197 1.55 -15.98 -4.77
N VAL A 198 2.47 -15.20 -5.30
CA VAL A 198 2.25 -13.79 -5.65
C VAL A 198 2.67 -13.53 -7.08
N ALA A 199 1.83 -12.81 -7.81
CA ALA A 199 2.13 -12.25 -9.12
C ALA A 199 2.09 -10.73 -9.04
N TRP A 200 3.22 -10.09 -9.35
CA TRP A 200 3.37 -8.63 -9.41
C TRP A 200 3.79 -8.24 -10.82
N GLY A 201 3.10 -7.28 -11.41
CA GLY A 201 3.35 -6.87 -12.80
C GLY A 201 3.75 -5.42 -12.94
N ILE A 202 4.46 -5.12 -14.04
CA ILE A 202 4.69 -3.75 -14.50
C ILE A 202 4.05 -3.65 -15.88
N ASP A 203 3.14 -2.69 -16.06
CA ASP A 203 2.45 -2.49 -17.32
C ASP A 203 3.33 -1.76 -18.35
N THR A 204 2.83 -1.67 -19.59
CA THR A 204 3.50 -1.00 -20.71
C THR A 204 3.73 0.50 -20.50
N ASN A 205 3.14 1.11 -19.47
CA ASN A 205 3.32 2.51 -19.09
C ASN A 205 4.28 2.65 -17.89
N GLY A 206 4.83 1.54 -17.37
CA GLY A 206 5.71 1.52 -16.21
C GLY A 206 5.00 1.50 -14.85
N HIS A 207 3.67 1.37 -14.81
CA HIS A 207 2.95 1.33 -13.53
C HIS A 207 2.97 -0.07 -12.90
N PRO A 208 3.22 -0.16 -11.58
CA PRO A 208 3.21 -1.42 -10.85
C PRO A 208 1.78 -1.87 -10.52
N HIS A 209 1.52 -3.18 -10.60
CA HIS A 209 0.25 -3.81 -10.30
C HIS A 209 0.44 -5.08 -9.46
N LEU A 210 -0.29 -5.22 -8.36
CA LEU A 210 -0.52 -6.53 -7.76
C LEU A 210 -1.54 -7.26 -8.64
N VAL A 211 -1.11 -8.31 -9.33
CA VAL A 211 -1.92 -9.03 -10.32
C VAL A 211 -2.74 -10.13 -9.67
N ALA A 212 -2.11 -10.89 -8.78
CA ALA A 212 -2.77 -11.95 -8.01
C ALA A 212 -1.97 -12.30 -6.77
N MET A 213 -2.68 -12.88 -5.79
CA MET A 213 -2.14 -13.47 -4.58
C MET A 213 -3.03 -14.64 -4.17
N GLU A 214 -2.44 -15.81 -3.90
CA GLU A 214 -3.17 -17.02 -3.54
C GLU A 214 -2.41 -17.83 -2.50
N ALA A 215 -3.12 -18.33 -1.48
CA ALA A 215 -2.55 -19.26 -0.52
C ALA A 215 -2.51 -20.66 -1.15
N ALA A 216 -1.37 -21.32 -1.10
CA ALA A 216 -1.16 -22.65 -1.65
C ALA A 216 -0.70 -23.63 -0.55
N THR A 217 -0.86 -24.91 -0.80
CA THR A 217 -0.37 -25.96 0.12
C THR A 217 1.12 -26.26 -0.07
N SER A 218 1.66 -25.92 -1.25
CA SER A 218 3.07 -26.11 -1.62
C SER A 218 3.44 -25.23 -2.82
N GLU A 219 4.73 -25.04 -3.03
CA GLU A 219 5.29 -24.39 -4.25
C GLU A 219 5.60 -25.47 -5.33
N SER A 220 4.65 -26.37 -5.60
CA SER A 220 4.78 -27.40 -6.61
C SER A 220 4.54 -26.88 -8.03
N THR A 221 4.92 -27.68 -9.03
CA THR A 221 4.61 -27.40 -10.45
C THR A 221 3.12 -27.27 -10.67
N ASP A 222 2.31 -28.12 -10.03
CA ASP A 222 0.86 -28.12 -10.17
C ASP A 222 0.25 -26.84 -9.55
N ALA A 223 0.67 -26.47 -8.34
CA ALA A 223 0.20 -25.24 -7.69
C ALA A 223 0.51 -23.98 -8.51
N TRP A 224 1.74 -23.87 -9.03
CA TRP A 224 2.10 -22.77 -9.93
C TRP A 224 1.35 -22.86 -11.27
N GLY A 225 1.11 -24.07 -11.79
CA GLY A 225 0.33 -24.29 -13.00
C GLY A 225 -1.11 -23.80 -12.84
N ASP A 226 -1.77 -24.17 -11.76
CA ASP A 226 -3.14 -23.75 -11.44
C ASP A 226 -3.22 -22.22 -11.25
N PHE A 227 -2.28 -21.66 -10.48
CA PHE A 227 -2.18 -20.21 -10.26
C PHE A 227 -2.06 -19.42 -11.57
N LEU A 228 -1.11 -19.80 -12.44
CA LEU A 228 -0.88 -19.14 -13.74
C LEU A 228 -2.01 -19.38 -14.73
N SER A 229 -2.63 -20.56 -14.71
CA SER A 229 -3.83 -20.87 -15.49
C SER A 229 -5.00 -19.98 -15.07
N GLY A 230 -5.16 -19.74 -13.75
CA GLY A 230 -6.12 -18.79 -13.19
C GLY A 230 -5.93 -17.37 -13.73
N LEU A 231 -4.68 -16.89 -13.84
CA LEU A 231 -4.39 -15.59 -14.46
C LEU A 231 -4.79 -15.54 -15.95
N SER A 232 -4.45 -16.60 -16.68
CA SER A 232 -4.78 -16.69 -18.11
C SER A 232 -6.30 -16.77 -18.34
N SER A 233 -7.05 -17.50 -17.51
CA SER A 233 -8.52 -17.60 -17.59
C SER A 233 -9.20 -16.26 -17.29
N ARG A 234 -8.61 -15.41 -16.47
CA ARG A 234 -9.02 -14.03 -16.19
C ARG A 234 -8.61 -13.05 -17.29
N GLY A 235 -8.01 -13.53 -18.38
CA GLY A 235 -7.68 -12.74 -19.56
C GLY A 235 -6.27 -12.14 -19.57
N LEU A 236 -5.39 -12.48 -18.63
CA LEU A 236 -4.01 -12.01 -18.65
C LEU A 236 -3.31 -12.55 -19.90
N ARG A 237 -2.77 -11.67 -20.69
CA ARG A 237 -1.94 -12.04 -21.87
C ARG A 237 -0.51 -12.29 -21.44
N ALA A 238 0.20 -13.12 -22.22
CA ALA A 238 1.61 -13.38 -21.99
C ALA A 238 2.41 -12.08 -21.89
N PRO A 239 3.12 -11.84 -20.76
CA PRO A 239 4.00 -10.70 -20.60
C PRO A 239 5.23 -10.84 -21.51
N LEU A 240 5.98 -9.75 -21.69
CA LEU A 240 7.25 -9.80 -22.43
C LEU A 240 8.28 -10.64 -21.66
N LEU A 241 8.43 -10.39 -20.37
CA LEU A 241 9.42 -11.03 -19.51
C LEU A 241 8.78 -11.52 -18.20
N VAL A 242 9.03 -12.77 -17.84
CA VAL A 242 8.66 -13.35 -16.54
C VAL A 242 9.90 -13.51 -15.69
N ILE A 243 9.88 -12.93 -14.49
CA ILE A 243 10.96 -12.95 -13.51
C ILE A 243 10.58 -13.88 -12.36
N SER A 244 11.42 -14.87 -12.03
CA SER A 244 11.17 -15.83 -10.94
C SER A 244 12.47 -16.23 -10.22
N ASP A 245 12.35 -16.89 -9.08
CA ASP A 245 13.50 -17.37 -8.29
C ASP A 245 14.30 -18.50 -8.96
N GLY A 246 13.74 -19.14 -9.98
CA GLY A 246 14.37 -20.23 -10.71
C GLY A 246 14.08 -21.62 -10.14
N ALA A 247 13.03 -21.78 -9.30
CA ALA A 247 12.55 -23.09 -8.87
C ALA A 247 12.09 -23.92 -10.09
N PRO A 248 12.50 -25.20 -10.22
CA PRO A 248 12.18 -26.01 -11.41
C PRO A 248 10.67 -26.14 -11.68
N GLY A 249 9.86 -26.26 -10.62
CA GLY A 249 8.40 -26.36 -10.74
C GLY A 249 7.76 -25.08 -11.30
N LEU A 250 8.24 -23.91 -10.85
CA LEU A 250 7.77 -22.63 -11.36
C LEU A 250 8.22 -22.40 -12.81
N ILE A 251 9.45 -22.78 -13.14
CA ILE A 251 9.96 -22.71 -14.52
C ILE A 251 9.06 -23.51 -15.47
N ALA A 252 8.77 -24.77 -15.13
CA ALA A 252 7.93 -25.63 -15.94
C ALA A 252 6.50 -25.06 -16.12
N ALA A 253 5.92 -24.51 -15.06
CA ALA A 253 4.61 -23.86 -15.13
C ALA A 253 4.61 -22.62 -16.04
N ILE A 254 5.65 -21.77 -15.96
CA ILE A 254 5.82 -20.60 -16.83
C ILE A 254 5.91 -21.03 -18.31
N GLU A 255 6.72 -22.04 -18.62
CA GLU A 255 6.90 -22.51 -19.99
C GLU A 255 5.63 -23.07 -20.62
N VAL A 256 4.76 -23.66 -19.81
CA VAL A 256 3.45 -24.15 -20.26
C VAL A 256 2.46 -23.00 -20.45
N GLN A 257 2.37 -22.08 -19.50
CA GLN A 257 1.33 -21.03 -19.52
C GLN A 257 1.70 -19.81 -20.39
N PHE A 258 2.97 -19.45 -20.42
CA PHE A 258 3.49 -18.30 -21.18
C PHE A 258 4.64 -18.68 -22.11
N PRO A 259 4.45 -19.61 -23.06
CA PRO A 259 5.53 -20.15 -23.90
C PRO A 259 6.20 -19.10 -24.81
N LYS A 260 5.59 -17.94 -24.98
CA LYS A 260 6.12 -16.82 -25.78
C LYS A 260 6.86 -15.79 -24.94
N SER A 261 6.72 -15.82 -23.63
CA SER A 261 7.43 -14.91 -22.74
C SER A 261 8.87 -15.32 -22.59
N LEU A 262 9.75 -14.33 -22.51
CA LEU A 262 11.12 -14.57 -22.08
C LEU A 262 11.14 -14.78 -20.57
N ARG A 263 12.12 -15.52 -20.09
CA ARG A 263 12.26 -15.84 -18.67
C ARG A 263 13.57 -15.29 -18.13
N GLN A 264 13.49 -14.64 -16.97
CA GLN A 264 14.64 -14.17 -16.22
C GLN A 264 14.65 -14.75 -14.83
N ARG A 265 15.82 -15.12 -14.37
CA ARG A 265 16.04 -15.47 -12.98
C ARG A 265 16.15 -14.21 -12.13
N CYS A 266 15.54 -14.21 -10.95
CA CYS A 266 15.57 -13.07 -10.04
C CYS A 266 16.98 -12.83 -9.50
N VAL A 267 17.54 -11.66 -9.81
CA VAL A 267 18.90 -11.26 -9.40
C VAL A 267 19.00 -11.19 -7.86
N ILE A 268 17.94 -10.72 -7.19
CA ILE A 268 17.89 -10.59 -5.72
C ILE A 268 17.95 -11.96 -5.04
N HIS A 269 17.16 -12.93 -5.53
CA HIS A 269 17.18 -14.29 -4.98
C HIS A 269 18.55 -14.95 -5.21
N ARG A 270 19.15 -14.73 -6.36
CA ARG A 270 20.48 -15.27 -6.66
C ARG A 270 21.56 -14.62 -5.81
N LEU A 271 21.47 -13.31 -5.58
CA LEU A 271 22.35 -12.61 -4.64
C LEU A 271 22.23 -13.16 -3.22
N ARG A 272 21.01 -13.41 -2.71
CA ARG A 272 20.81 -14.01 -1.39
C ARG A 272 21.52 -15.37 -1.27
N ASN A 273 21.40 -16.20 -2.30
CA ASN A 273 22.05 -17.51 -2.33
C ASN A 273 23.60 -17.41 -2.39
N ALA A 274 24.13 -16.42 -3.09
CA ALA A 274 25.56 -16.14 -3.12
C ALA A 274 26.06 -15.56 -1.79
N ALA A 275 25.35 -14.57 -1.25
CA ALA A 275 25.67 -13.90 0.01
C ALA A 275 25.73 -14.84 1.22
N ALA A 276 24.90 -15.89 1.24
CA ALA A 276 24.95 -16.94 2.26
C ALA A 276 26.28 -17.74 2.30
N LYS A 277 27.11 -17.59 1.28
CA LYS A 277 28.45 -18.28 1.15
C LYS A 277 29.61 -17.34 1.39
N VAL A 278 29.35 -16.09 1.78
CA VAL A 278 30.35 -15.04 2.01
C VAL A 278 30.44 -14.74 3.50
N SER A 279 31.65 -14.47 4.00
CA SER A 279 31.86 -14.09 5.40
C SER A 279 31.16 -12.74 5.71
N THR A 280 30.78 -12.55 6.98
CA THR A 280 30.13 -11.32 7.41
C THR A 280 31.00 -10.07 7.18
N GLY A 281 32.34 -10.22 7.27
CA GLY A 281 33.25 -9.08 7.09
C GLY A 281 33.35 -8.58 5.65
N ASP A 282 33.10 -9.45 4.67
CA ASP A 282 33.23 -9.12 3.24
C ASP A 282 31.85 -8.91 2.59
N LEU A 283 30.75 -9.15 3.34
CA LEU A 283 29.41 -9.24 2.79
C LEU A 283 28.94 -7.95 2.10
N ASP A 284 29.20 -6.79 2.70
CA ASP A 284 28.74 -5.51 2.15
C ASP A 284 29.52 -5.13 0.89
N SER A 285 30.84 -5.36 0.88
CA SER A 285 31.67 -5.17 -0.31
C SER A 285 31.26 -6.12 -1.45
N PHE A 286 31.01 -7.40 -1.12
CA PHE A 286 30.54 -8.39 -2.09
C PHE A 286 29.19 -7.98 -2.72
N LYS A 287 28.23 -7.51 -1.91
CA LYS A 287 26.93 -7.03 -2.42
C LYS A 287 27.09 -5.80 -3.30
N SER A 288 27.94 -4.86 -2.90
CA SER A 288 28.22 -3.65 -3.70
C SER A 288 28.79 -4.02 -5.07
N ASP A 289 29.79 -4.90 -5.09
CA ASP A 289 30.41 -5.37 -6.33
C ASP A 289 29.44 -6.20 -7.18
N TRP A 290 28.55 -6.99 -6.55
CA TRP A 290 27.49 -7.72 -7.26
C TRP A 290 26.57 -6.78 -8.03
N TRP A 291 26.08 -5.71 -7.37
CA TRP A 291 25.19 -4.74 -8.02
C TRP A 291 25.91 -3.94 -9.09
N SER A 292 27.20 -3.63 -8.92
CA SER A 292 27.98 -2.93 -9.93
C SER A 292 28.07 -3.67 -11.28
N VAL A 293 27.82 -4.99 -11.29
CA VAL A 293 27.74 -5.78 -12.54
C VAL A 293 26.53 -5.36 -13.37
N PHE A 294 25.39 -5.02 -12.74
CA PHE A 294 24.11 -4.77 -13.40
C PHE A 294 23.69 -3.29 -13.43
N ASP A 295 24.14 -2.51 -12.43
CA ASP A 295 23.68 -1.15 -12.24
C ASP A 295 24.36 -0.16 -13.20
N HIS A 296 23.62 0.90 -13.55
CA HIS A 296 24.13 2.04 -14.34
C HIS A 296 24.86 1.63 -15.61
N ILE A 297 24.24 0.75 -16.43
CA ILE A 297 24.75 0.42 -17.75
C ILE A 297 24.31 1.53 -18.71
N GLU A 298 25.30 2.31 -19.19
CA GLU A 298 25.07 3.45 -20.11
C GLU A 298 24.80 2.99 -21.55
N GLU A 299 25.15 1.74 -21.88
CA GLU A 299 24.92 1.18 -23.21
C GLU A 299 23.42 1.02 -23.50
N PRO A 300 22.99 1.29 -24.73
CA PRO A 300 21.61 1.09 -25.12
C PRO A 300 21.21 -0.39 -24.96
N PRO A 301 19.93 -0.67 -24.60
CA PRO A 301 19.43 -2.02 -24.43
C PRO A 301 19.76 -2.92 -25.64
N GLY A 302 20.18 -4.14 -25.36
CA GLY A 302 20.56 -5.10 -26.39
C GLY A 302 21.93 -5.74 -26.15
N ASP A 303 22.55 -6.24 -27.21
CA ASP A 303 23.80 -7.00 -27.12
C ASP A 303 24.97 -6.19 -26.54
N LYS A 304 24.98 -4.85 -26.73
CA LYS A 304 26.02 -3.99 -26.17
C LYS A 304 25.92 -3.90 -24.64
N ALA A 305 24.71 -3.72 -24.11
CA ALA A 305 24.47 -3.72 -22.67
C ALA A 305 24.85 -5.06 -22.03
N VAL A 306 24.51 -6.17 -22.68
CA VAL A 306 24.91 -7.52 -22.24
C VAL A 306 26.43 -7.68 -22.28
N ALA A 307 27.12 -7.21 -23.32
CA ALA A 307 28.58 -7.29 -23.44
C ALA A 307 29.29 -6.46 -22.34
N GLU A 308 28.78 -5.26 -22.02
CA GLU A 308 29.32 -4.45 -20.92
C GLU A 308 29.12 -5.15 -19.56
N CYS A 309 27.95 -5.74 -19.32
CA CYS A 309 27.68 -6.50 -18.12
C CYS A 309 28.60 -7.73 -18.00
N LEU A 310 28.89 -8.43 -19.11
CA LEU A 310 29.88 -9.53 -19.14
C LEU A 310 31.28 -9.04 -18.78
N ARG A 311 31.70 -7.91 -19.29
CA ARG A 311 33.00 -7.30 -18.95
C ARG A 311 33.10 -6.99 -17.45
N ARG A 312 32.03 -6.47 -16.84
CA ARG A 312 31.98 -6.20 -15.41
C ARG A 312 31.96 -7.49 -14.58
N LEU A 313 31.32 -8.54 -15.09
CA LEU A 313 31.34 -9.88 -14.49
C LEU A 313 32.76 -10.44 -14.41
N ASP A 314 33.60 -10.23 -15.42
CA ASP A 314 34.99 -10.68 -15.38
C ASP A 314 35.78 -9.95 -14.28
N GLY A 315 35.52 -8.65 -14.06
CA GLY A 315 36.08 -7.88 -12.95
C GLY A 315 35.64 -8.43 -11.59
N PHE A 316 34.33 -8.70 -11.43
CA PHE A 316 33.79 -9.31 -10.23
C PHE A 316 34.43 -10.68 -9.93
N ARG A 317 34.59 -11.52 -10.94
CA ARG A 317 35.28 -12.81 -10.81
C ARG A 317 36.72 -12.66 -10.34
N ALA A 318 37.47 -11.75 -10.95
CA ALA A 318 38.86 -11.49 -10.58
C ALA A 318 39.03 -11.09 -9.11
N ASN A 319 38.06 -10.34 -8.57
CA ASN A 319 38.08 -9.90 -7.18
C ASN A 319 37.70 -11.02 -6.18
N TRP A 320 36.71 -11.85 -6.52
CA TRP A 320 36.05 -12.71 -5.54
C TRP A 320 36.25 -14.22 -5.72
N GLU A 321 36.59 -14.70 -6.93
CA GLU A 321 36.62 -16.14 -7.26
C GLU A 321 37.64 -16.93 -6.40
N LYS A 322 38.76 -16.31 -6.04
CA LYS A 322 39.76 -16.93 -5.20
C LYS A 322 39.30 -17.14 -3.75
N ALA A 323 38.59 -16.16 -3.20
CA ALA A 323 38.14 -16.20 -1.80
C ALA A 323 36.82 -16.96 -1.66
N TYR A 324 35.87 -16.76 -2.61
CA TYR A 324 34.49 -17.28 -2.55
C TYR A 324 34.06 -17.94 -3.87
N PRO A 325 34.71 -19.02 -4.32
CA PRO A 325 34.43 -19.63 -5.63
C PRO A 325 32.96 -20.08 -5.76
N ALA A 326 32.39 -20.64 -4.68
CA ALA A 326 30.96 -21.06 -4.68
C ALA A 326 29.97 -19.93 -4.70
N ALA A 327 30.32 -18.73 -4.21
CA ALA A 327 29.46 -17.54 -4.30
C ALA A 327 29.54 -16.96 -5.72
N VAL A 328 30.72 -16.90 -6.32
CA VAL A 328 30.92 -16.41 -7.69
C VAL A 328 30.24 -17.34 -8.71
N ALA A 329 30.30 -18.65 -8.51
CA ALA A 329 29.61 -19.63 -9.36
C ALA A 329 28.08 -19.34 -9.44
N CYS A 330 27.48 -18.83 -8.36
CA CYS A 330 26.06 -18.40 -8.37
C CYS A 330 25.77 -17.33 -9.43
N LEU A 331 26.70 -16.44 -9.72
CA LEU A 331 26.50 -15.40 -10.73
C LEU A 331 26.87 -15.90 -12.13
N VAL A 332 28.01 -16.59 -12.24
CA VAL A 332 28.58 -17.01 -13.54
C VAL A 332 27.72 -18.07 -14.24
N GLU A 333 27.25 -19.09 -13.51
CA GLU A 333 26.50 -20.21 -14.09
C GLU A 333 25.15 -19.78 -14.65
N ASP A 334 24.50 -18.79 -14.01
CA ASP A 334 23.17 -18.32 -14.38
C ASP A 334 23.18 -16.99 -15.12
N PHE A 335 24.33 -16.44 -15.46
CA PHE A 335 24.46 -15.09 -15.98
C PHE A 335 23.53 -14.82 -17.18
N ALA A 336 23.42 -15.74 -18.11
CA ALA A 336 22.56 -15.60 -19.28
C ALA A 336 21.08 -15.41 -18.89
N SER A 337 20.61 -16.09 -17.83
CA SER A 337 19.23 -15.95 -17.32
C SER A 337 19.06 -14.77 -16.36
N LEU A 338 20.14 -14.23 -15.80
CA LEU A 338 20.12 -13.05 -14.94
C LEU A 338 20.17 -11.73 -15.72
N SER A 339 20.62 -11.76 -16.97
CA SER A 339 20.86 -10.56 -17.79
C SER A 339 19.83 -10.34 -18.93
N VAL A 340 18.72 -11.08 -18.93
CA VAL A 340 17.71 -11.00 -20.02
C VAL A 340 17.09 -9.59 -20.09
N HIS A 341 16.86 -8.94 -18.95
CA HIS A 341 16.30 -7.59 -18.87
C HIS A 341 17.13 -6.54 -19.61
N LEU A 342 18.43 -6.71 -19.72
CA LEU A 342 19.33 -5.79 -20.42
C LEU A 342 19.07 -5.69 -21.93
N ARG A 343 18.25 -6.58 -22.46
CA ARG A 343 17.84 -6.57 -23.88
C ARG A 343 16.68 -5.63 -24.16
N PHE A 344 16.03 -5.11 -23.13
CA PHE A 344 14.82 -4.28 -23.24
C PHE A 344 15.05 -2.92 -22.60
N PRO A 345 14.34 -1.87 -23.09
CA PRO A 345 14.35 -0.58 -22.42
C PRO A 345 13.89 -0.73 -20.97
N CYS A 346 14.66 -0.18 -20.03
CA CYS A 346 14.22 -0.10 -18.64
C CYS A 346 13.05 0.92 -18.58
N PRO A 347 11.86 0.55 -18.08
CA PRO A 347 10.75 1.48 -17.95
C PRO A 347 10.92 2.49 -16.80
N TRP A 348 12.01 2.37 -16.03
CA TRP A 348 12.35 3.28 -14.94
C TRP A 348 13.54 4.15 -15.29
N PRO A 349 13.44 5.47 -15.06
CA PRO A 349 14.58 6.38 -15.22
C PRO A 349 15.68 6.13 -14.19
#